data_1dcd805c15f2a7f047b430a9ae3baf45
#
_entry.id   1dcd805c15f2a7f047b430a9ae3baf45
#
_cell.length_a   1.000
_cell.length_b   1.000
_cell.length_c   1.000
_cell.angle_alpha   90.00
_cell.angle_beta   90.00
_cell.angle_gamma   90.00
#
_symmetry.space_group_name_H-M   'P 1'
#
loop_
_entity.id
_entity.type
_entity.pdbx_description
1 polymer ?
#
loop_
_entity_poly.entity_id
_entity_poly.type
_entity_poly.pdbx_seq_one_letter_code
_entity_poly.pdbx_strand_id
1 'polypeptide(L)'
;RRLNQEAAKAVKYGNVPEEEALKFVTLNPAKLLHIDDRVGSIKIGKDADLVLWNEHPLSVYASAEMTFVDGIKFFDKKEDLVLRDNIRAERNRLIQKLISLKKSGEKTQPYISTPKRFYHCDTVGEEGEEHHSH
;
A
#
# COMPACT_ATOMS: atom_id res chain seq x y z
N ARG A 1 1.88 -6.14 1.84
CA ARG A 1 2.40 -7.26 1.02
C ARG A 1 3.81 -6.88 0.59
N ARG A 2 4.72 -7.82 0.60
CA ARG A 2 6.15 -7.53 0.60
C ARG A 2 6.82 -8.27 -0.56
N LEU A 3 6.66 -7.75 -1.79
CA LEU A 3 7.26 -8.35 -2.99
C LEU A 3 8.79 -8.47 -2.89
N ASN A 4 9.43 -7.51 -2.25
CA ASN A 4 10.87 -7.57 -1.96
C ASN A 4 11.25 -8.80 -1.12
N GLN A 5 10.39 -9.23 -0.21
CA GLN A 5 10.64 -10.42 0.62
C GLN A 5 10.46 -11.72 -0.19
N GLU A 6 9.57 -11.72 -1.19
CA GLU A 6 9.44 -12.85 -2.11
C GLU A 6 10.71 -12.99 -2.97
N ALA A 7 11.28 -11.88 -3.44
CA ALA A 7 12.57 -11.88 -4.11
C ALA A 7 13.70 -12.39 -3.19
N ALA A 8 13.72 -11.97 -1.92
CA ALA A 8 14.70 -12.42 -0.93
C ALA A 8 14.65 -13.95 -0.68
N LYS A 9 13.48 -14.57 -0.77
CA LYS A 9 13.35 -16.04 -0.69
C LYS A 9 14.08 -16.75 -1.82
N ALA A 10 14.06 -16.20 -3.04
CA ALA A 10 14.79 -16.77 -4.16
C ALA A 10 16.31 -16.76 -3.93
N VAL A 11 16.84 -15.72 -3.29
CA VAL A 11 18.24 -15.68 -2.86
C VAL A 11 18.52 -16.75 -1.82
N LYS A 12 17.72 -16.78 -0.75
CA LYS A 12 17.97 -17.65 0.41
C LYS A 12 17.81 -19.15 0.10
N TYR A 13 16.80 -19.51 -0.66
CA TYR A 13 16.43 -20.91 -0.89
C TYR A 13 16.73 -21.41 -2.30
N GLY A 14 16.82 -20.50 -3.28
CA GLY A 14 17.09 -20.82 -4.68
C GLY A 14 18.53 -20.54 -5.12
N ASN A 15 19.36 -20.01 -4.22
CA ASN A 15 20.75 -19.62 -4.52
C ASN A 15 20.85 -18.66 -5.73
N VAL A 16 19.85 -17.82 -5.92
CA VAL A 16 19.80 -16.83 -6.99
C VAL A 16 20.62 -15.60 -6.55
N PRO A 17 21.46 -15.02 -7.42
CA PRO A 17 22.15 -13.77 -7.11
C PRO A 17 21.15 -12.64 -6.77
N GLU A 18 21.50 -11.76 -5.82
CA GLU A 18 20.62 -10.68 -5.34
C GLU A 18 20.13 -9.76 -6.46
N GLU A 19 21.02 -9.42 -7.41
CA GLU A 19 20.69 -8.59 -8.56
C GLU A 19 19.64 -9.24 -9.47
N GLU A 20 19.71 -10.55 -9.65
CA GLU A 20 18.73 -11.30 -10.43
C GLU A 20 17.41 -11.46 -9.67
N ALA A 21 17.48 -11.67 -8.36
CA ALA A 21 16.29 -11.79 -7.52
C ALA A 21 15.45 -10.51 -7.53
N LEU A 22 16.07 -9.33 -7.51
CA LEU A 22 15.34 -8.06 -7.61
C LEU A 22 14.61 -7.93 -8.95
N LYS A 23 15.14 -8.48 -10.05
CA LYS A 23 14.46 -8.46 -11.35
C LYS A 23 13.16 -9.27 -11.36
N PHE A 24 13.01 -10.26 -10.47
CA PHE A 24 11.79 -11.08 -10.40
C PHE A 24 10.56 -10.25 -10.01
N VAL A 25 10.75 -9.15 -9.29
CA VAL A 25 9.68 -8.26 -8.82
C VAL A 25 9.70 -6.87 -9.48
N THR A 26 10.58 -6.67 -10.46
CA THR A 26 10.72 -5.39 -11.18
C THR A 26 10.75 -5.60 -12.70
N LEU A 27 11.89 -5.89 -13.26
CA LEU A 27 12.11 -5.95 -14.72
C LEU A 27 11.38 -7.13 -15.38
N ASN A 28 11.38 -8.32 -14.76
CA ASN A 28 10.79 -9.50 -15.38
C ASN A 28 9.26 -9.39 -15.53
N PRO A 29 8.51 -8.91 -14.52
CA PRO A 29 7.09 -8.58 -14.70
C PRO A 29 6.85 -7.52 -15.79
N ALA A 30 7.69 -6.49 -15.86
CA ALA A 30 7.56 -5.46 -16.89
C ALA A 30 7.75 -6.05 -18.30
N LYS A 31 8.72 -6.95 -18.49
CA LYS A 31 8.91 -7.68 -19.76
C LYS A 31 7.73 -8.57 -20.09
N LEU A 32 7.18 -9.28 -19.10
CA LEU A 32 6.03 -10.15 -19.29
C LEU A 32 4.79 -9.36 -19.77
N LEU A 33 4.65 -8.13 -19.28
CA LEU A 33 3.57 -7.21 -19.65
C LEU A 33 3.90 -6.36 -20.89
N HIS A 34 5.06 -6.50 -21.50
CA HIS A 34 5.56 -5.71 -22.65
C HIS A 34 5.57 -4.20 -22.39
N ILE A 35 5.98 -3.78 -21.17
CA ILE A 35 6.13 -2.39 -20.76
C ILE A 35 7.52 -2.08 -20.21
N ASP A 36 8.48 -2.94 -20.50
CA ASP A 36 9.85 -2.81 -19.99
C ASP A 36 10.69 -1.71 -20.70
N ASP A 37 10.15 -1.13 -21.75
CA ASP A 37 10.63 0.12 -22.36
C ASP A 37 10.39 1.34 -21.44
N ARG A 38 9.32 1.32 -20.65
CA ARG A 38 8.91 2.41 -19.76
C ARG A 38 9.26 2.20 -18.29
N VAL A 39 9.11 0.99 -17.75
CA VAL A 39 9.23 0.72 -16.32
C VAL A 39 10.14 -0.50 -16.02
N GLY A 40 10.25 -0.89 -14.75
CA GLY A 40 10.92 -2.11 -14.29
C GLY A 40 12.44 -1.99 -14.14
N SER A 41 13.05 -0.89 -14.55
CA SER A 41 14.48 -0.62 -14.34
C SER A 41 14.79 0.86 -14.38
N ILE A 42 15.83 1.28 -13.66
CA ILE A 42 16.27 2.68 -13.64
C ILE A 42 17.16 2.93 -14.86
N LYS A 43 16.63 3.66 -15.84
CA LYS A 43 17.35 4.10 -17.06
C LYS A 43 16.84 5.46 -17.50
N ILE A 44 17.70 6.23 -18.16
CA ILE A 44 17.30 7.51 -18.78
C ILE A 44 16.21 7.24 -19.83
N GLY A 45 15.13 8.02 -19.78
CA GLY A 45 13.99 7.92 -20.70
C GLY A 45 12.88 6.98 -20.21
N LYS A 46 13.01 6.35 -19.04
CA LYS A 46 11.94 5.59 -18.38
C LYS A 46 11.19 6.43 -17.35
N ASP A 47 10.00 5.97 -17.05
CA ASP A 47 9.16 6.56 -16.00
C ASP A 47 9.89 6.49 -14.65
N ALA A 48 9.83 7.57 -13.87
CA ALA A 48 10.54 7.66 -12.61
C ALA A 48 9.71 7.05 -11.47
N ASP A 49 9.46 5.74 -11.57
CA ASP A 49 8.80 4.91 -10.56
C ASP A 49 9.84 4.33 -9.63
N LEU A 50 10.05 4.98 -8.49
CA LEU A 50 11.17 4.71 -7.60
C LEU A 50 10.72 4.50 -6.17
N VAL A 51 11.43 3.63 -5.46
CA VAL A 51 11.29 3.47 -4.00
C VAL A 51 12.65 3.68 -3.34
N LEU A 52 12.70 4.61 -2.39
CA LEU A 52 13.84 4.76 -1.50
C LEU A 52 13.63 3.88 -0.27
N TRP A 53 14.67 3.12 0.05
CA TRP A 53 14.70 2.23 1.20
C TRP A 53 15.71 2.73 2.23
N ASN A 54 15.47 2.47 3.52
CA ASN A 54 16.44 2.74 4.59
C ASN A 54 17.61 1.76 4.59
N GLU A 55 17.42 0.55 4.03
CA GLU A 55 18.41 -0.52 3.95
C GLU A 55 18.28 -1.25 2.62
N HIS A 56 19.12 -2.29 2.41
CA HIS A 56 19.04 -3.12 1.22
C HIS A 56 17.63 -3.72 1.03
N PRO A 57 17.00 -3.59 -0.15
CA PRO A 57 15.59 -3.98 -0.36
C PRO A 57 15.25 -5.42 0.01
N LEU A 58 16.20 -6.34 -0.10
CA LEU A 58 16.01 -7.76 0.23
C LEU A 58 16.13 -8.04 1.74
N SER A 59 16.55 -7.07 2.56
CA SER A 59 16.58 -7.22 4.01
C SER A 59 15.16 -7.29 4.59
N VAL A 60 14.96 -8.14 5.61
CA VAL A 60 13.70 -8.20 6.37
C VAL A 60 13.45 -6.94 7.18
N TYR A 61 14.49 -6.16 7.46
CA TYR A 61 14.42 -4.89 8.17
C TYR A 61 14.20 -3.70 7.23
N ALA A 62 14.30 -3.92 5.91
CA ALA A 62 14.10 -2.86 4.93
C ALA A 62 12.69 -2.27 5.02
N SER A 63 12.63 -0.96 5.02
CA SER A 63 11.39 -0.16 5.04
C SER A 63 11.46 0.91 3.97
N ALA A 64 10.39 1.08 3.20
CA ALA A 64 10.30 2.17 2.25
C ALA A 64 10.23 3.50 3.00
N GLU A 65 11.13 4.41 2.67
CA GLU A 65 11.17 5.78 3.21
C GLU A 65 10.37 6.75 2.33
N MET A 66 10.51 6.60 1.00
CA MET A 66 9.77 7.40 0.02
C MET A 66 9.38 6.55 -1.18
N THR A 67 8.26 6.89 -1.81
CA THR A 67 7.88 6.33 -3.11
C THR A 67 7.56 7.45 -4.09
N PHE A 68 8.00 7.25 -5.33
CA PHE A 68 7.76 8.15 -6.43
C PHE A 68 7.05 7.39 -7.55
N VAL A 69 6.11 8.04 -8.22
CA VAL A 69 5.43 7.58 -9.42
C VAL A 69 5.48 8.71 -10.44
N ASP A 70 5.97 8.46 -11.63
CA ASP A 70 6.23 9.48 -12.66
C ASP A 70 7.04 10.68 -12.13
N GLY A 71 7.97 10.43 -11.19
CA GLY A 71 8.77 11.47 -10.56
C GLY A 71 8.04 12.29 -9.48
N ILE A 72 6.77 12.04 -9.24
CA ILE A 72 5.99 12.71 -8.19
C ILE A 72 6.09 11.90 -6.89
N LYS A 73 6.42 12.58 -5.78
CA LYS A 73 6.46 11.95 -4.46
C LYS A 73 5.05 11.62 -3.97
N PHE A 74 4.69 10.34 -3.91
CA PHE A 74 3.40 9.84 -3.44
C PHE A 74 3.39 9.47 -1.97
N PHE A 75 4.53 9.06 -1.44
CA PHE A 75 4.67 8.67 -0.04
C PHE A 75 5.99 9.17 0.52
N ASP A 76 5.93 9.68 1.74
CA ASP A 76 7.06 10.02 2.57
C ASP A 76 6.74 9.57 3.99
N LYS A 77 7.56 8.68 4.53
CA LYS A 77 7.35 8.08 5.86
C LYS A 77 7.31 9.11 6.98
N LYS A 78 8.09 10.18 6.88
CA LYS A 78 8.12 11.25 7.89
C LYS A 78 6.83 12.07 7.83
N GLU A 79 6.39 12.44 6.63
CA GLU A 79 5.12 13.13 6.44
C GLU A 79 3.93 12.27 6.87
N ASP A 80 3.93 10.97 6.56
CA ASP A 80 2.88 10.03 6.96
C ASP A 80 2.74 9.94 8.49
N LEU A 81 3.84 9.93 9.24
CA LEU A 81 3.79 9.95 10.70
C LEU A 81 3.10 11.21 11.23
N VAL A 82 3.46 12.38 10.71
CA VAL A 82 2.82 13.66 11.09
C VAL A 82 1.32 13.66 10.72
N LEU A 83 0.99 13.17 9.52
CA LEU A 83 -0.40 13.07 9.08
C LEU A 83 -1.22 12.11 9.97
N ARG A 84 -0.65 11.00 10.39
CA ARG A 84 -1.31 10.05 11.32
C ARG A 84 -1.60 10.69 12.68
N ASP A 85 -0.69 11.48 13.20
CA ASP A 85 -0.90 12.19 14.47
C ASP A 85 -1.98 13.26 14.32
N ASN A 86 -1.98 14.02 13.23
CA ASN A 86 -3.02 14.99 12.91
C ASN A 86 -4.40 14.32 12.76
N ILE A 87 -4.49 13.20 12.03
CA ILE A 87 -5.72 12.41 11.89
C ILE A 87 -6.22 11.93 13.25
N ARG A 88 -5.32 11.46 14.11
CA ARG A 88 -5.66 11.01 15.47
C ARG A 88 -6.18 12.15 16.34
N ALA A 89 -5.54 13.31 16.29
CA ALA A 89 -5.97 14.51 17.00
C ALA A 89 -7.34 14.98 16.53
N GLU A 90 -7.54 15.05 15.22
CA GLU A 90 -8.82 15.47 14.63
C GLU A 90 -9.95 14.47 14.94
N ARG A 91 -9.67 13.18 14.86
CA ARG A 91 -10.62 12.14 15.28
C ARG A 91 -11.05 12.33 16.75
N ASN A 92 -10.11 12.59 17.64
CA ASN A 92 -10.42 12.82 19.05
C ASN A 92 -11.23 14.10 19.23
N ARG A 93 -10.93 15.18 18.52
CA ARG A 93 -11.69 16.43 18.53
C ARG A 93 -13.14 16.20 18.11
N LEU A 94 -13.35 15.45 17.01
CA LEU A 94 -14.71 15.13 16.53
C LEU A 94 -15.49 14.24 17.51
N ILE A 95 -14.82 13.26 18.14
CA ILE A 95 -15.44 12.43 19.17
C ILE A 95 -15.89 13.29 20.36
N GLN A 96 -15.04 14.20 20.86
CA GLN A 96 -15.41 15.09 21.97
C GLN A 96 -16.55 16.00 21.60
N LYS A 97 -16.57 16.55 20.39
CA LYS A 97 -17.69 17.33 19.87
C LYS A 97 -18.99 16.51 19.85
N LEU A 98 -18.96 15.28 19.36
CA LEU A 98 -20.12 14.38 19.33
C LEU A 98 -20.64 14.09 20.74
N ILE A 99 -19.73 13.82 21.69
CA ILE A 99 -20.10 13.57 23.09
C ILE A 99 -20.80 14.79 23.70
N SER A 100 -20.27 16.00 23.45
CA SER A 100 -20.89 17.23 23.98
C SER A 100 -22.28 17.49 23.38
N LEU A 101 -22.47 17.28 22.08
CA LEU A 101 -23.77 17.40 21.41
C LEU A 101 -24.78 16.37 21.93
N LYS A 102 -24.38 15.14 22.16
CA LYS A 102 -25.25 14.13 22.78
C LYS A 102 -25.66 14.50 24.20
N LYS A 103 -24.74 15.06 24.97
CA LYS A 103 -25.05 15.53 26.36
C LYS A 103 -26.03 16.71 26.35
N SER A 104 -26.00 17.58 25.34
CA SER A 104 -26.96 18.70 25.19
C SER A 104 -28.31 18.27 24.59
N GLY A 105 -28.52 16.99 24.28
CA GLY A 105 -29.78 16.48 23.72
C GLY A 105 -29.93 16.70 22.21
N GLU A 106 -28.89 17.13 21.52
CA GLU A 106 -28.89 17.29 20.06
C GLU A 106 -29.08 15.96 19.34
N LYS A 107 -29.83 15.99 18.23
CA LYS A 107 -30.02 14.81 17.39
C LYS A 107 -28.71 14.47 16.66
N THR A 108 -28.19 13.25 16.86
CA THR A 108 -27.02 12.76 16.19
C THR A 108 -27.38 11.53 15.36
N GLN A 109 -26.78 11.39 14.17
CA GLN A 109 -26.93 10.17 13.39
C GLN A 109 -26.05 9.05 13.99
N PRO A 110 -26.59 7.81 14.12
CA PRO A 110 -25.76 6.68 14.50
C PRO A 110 -24.73 6.38 13.42
N TYR A 111 -23.55 5.97 13.85
CA TYR A 111 -22.53 5.49 12.92
C TYR A 111 -22.96 4.13 12.35
N ILE A 112 -23.20 4.08 11.05
CA ILE A 112 -23.45 2.83 10.32
C ILE A 112 -22.14 2.40 9.70
N SER A 113 -21.53 1.35 10.25
CA SER A 113 -20.36 0.73 9.65
C SER A 113 -20.81 -0.13 8.47
N THR A 114 -20.47 0.31 7.26
CA THR A 114 -20.55 -0.58 6.10
C THR A 114 -19.30 -1.44 6.09
N PRO A 115 -19.37 -2.76 6.29
CA PRO A 115 -18.19 -3.60 6.22
C PRO A 115 -17.58 -3.48 4.83
N LYS A 116 -16.28 -3.14 4.77
CA LYS A 116 -15.55 -3.19 3.50
C LYS A 116 -15.45 -4.65 3.09
N ARG A 117 -16.10 -5.02 2.00
CA ARG A 117 -15.82 -6.32 1.36
C ARG A 117 -14.40 -6.29 0.83
N PHE A 118 -13.56 -7.13 1.37
CA PHE A 118 -12.26 -7.40 0.76
C PHE A 118 -12.47 -8.44 -0.33
N TYR A 119 -12.02 -8.14 -1.55
CA TYR A 119 -11.99 -9.15 -2.61
C TYR A 119 -11.07 -10.29 -2.19
N HIS A 120 -11.58 -11.50 -2.20
CA HIS A 120 -10.81 -12.73 -2.10
C HIS A 120 -10.72 -13.36 -3.49
N CYS A 121 -9.63 -14.08 -3.76
CA CYS A 121 -9.45 -14.74 -5.06
C CYS A 121 -10.60 -15.70 -5.38
N ASP A 122 -11.23 -16.26 -4.38
CA ASP A 122 -12.33 -17.24 -4.47
C ASP A 122 -13.68 -16.59 -4.82
N THR A 123 -13.79 -15.26 -4.76
CA THR A 123 -15.01 -14.50 -5.07
C THR A 123 -14.98 -13.84 -6.45
N VAL A 124 -13.94 -14.06 -7.23
CA VAL A 124 -13.83 -13.58 -8.62
C VAL A 124 -14.74 -14.45 -9.50
N GLY A 125 -15.96 -14.02 -9.70
CA GLY A 125 -16.97 -14.71 -10.53
C GLY A 125 -18.37 -14.73 -9.94
N GLU A 126 -18.54 -14.41 -8.66
CA GLU A 126 -19.87 -14.28 -8.03
C GLU A 126 -20.35 -12.82 -8.05
N GLU A 127 -20.47 -12.24 -9.25
CA GLU A 127 -21.24 -11.02 -9.44
C GLU A 127 -22.72 -11.41 -9.50
N GLY A 128 -23.45 -11.27 -8.39
CA GLY A 128 -24.91 -11.27 -8.49
C GLY A 128 -25.74 -11.85 -7.36
N GLU A 129 -25.21 -12.35 -6.27
CA GLU A 129 -26.07 -12.76 -5.16
C GLU A 129 -26.14 -11.66 -4.08
N GLU A 130 -27.13 -10.78 -4.21
CA GLU A 130 -27.61 -9.97 -3.09
C GLU A 130 -28.25 -10.91 -2.08
N HIS A 131 -27.53 -11.29 -1.04
CA HIS A 131 -28.13 -11.91 0.13
C HIS A 131 -28.95 -10.88 0.88
N HIS A 132 -30.24 -10.82 0.57
CA HIS A 132 -31.23 -10.28 1.49
C HIS A 132 -31.32 -11.23 2.69
N SER A 133 -30.65 -10.88 3.77
CA SER A 133 -30.89 -11.51 5.08
C SER A 133 -32.11 -10.86 5.72
N HIS A 134 -33.12 -11.68 5.98
CA HIS A 134 -34.29 -11.39 6.82
C HIS A 134 -33.90 -11.13 8.28
#